data_2ff2fe5f14e77cd51d998c4875b102b8
#
_entry.id   2ff2fe5f14e77cd51d998c4875b102b8
#
_cell.length_a   1.000
_cell.length_b   1.000
_cell.length_c   1.000
_cell.angle_alpha   90.00
_cell.angle_beta   90.00
_cell.angle_gamma   90.00
#
_symmetry.space_group_name_H-M   'P 1'
#
loop_
_entity.id
_entity.type
_entity.pdbx_description
1 polymer ?
#
loop_
_entity_poly.entity_id
_entity_poly.type
_entity_poly.pdbx_seq_one_letter_code
_entity_poly.pdbx_strand_id
1 'polypeptide(L)'
;MTTRSPAAPHVPHATAPTRASATTPVPEPVTGVALTVAGTVVATVDDGSAVPATDSPRPHLHPVRTLAGTAVTASAPADHRHHRGVGLAVPDVDGTSHWGGRTFVRGRGSTMLDNHGTQRVVEQDGDGAGALRQVLSWCDRADAEQVREERRLRAVAAPGGWRLDWTSVLRARRPLSIGSPATNGRTGAFYGGWFWRTPFSAAEALVAEGTGTDHAHGSRSPWLAVTAPGAWLLAVQHGEALPWFVRTEEYTGFGPALAGAERLALLPGEPLSIRLSVLVADGPAPAPGAVRAAALGLLATGVEP
;
A
#
# COMPACT_ATOMS: atom_id res chain seq x y z
N MET A 1 12.74 81.04 20.33
CA MET A 1 13.10 80.32 19.13
C MET A 1 14.01 79.16 19.52
N THR A 2 13.46 78.01 19.69
CA THR A 2 14.15 76.77 20.11
C THR A 2 14.07 75.76 18.94
N THR A 3 15.21 75.55 18.33
CA THR A 3 15.36 74.61 17.20
C THR A 3 15.44 73.18 17.71
N ARG A 4 14.51 72.32 17.33
CA ARG A 4 14.53 70.89 17.52
C ARG A 4 15.46 70.23 16.50
N SER A 5 16.37 69.41 17.02
CA SER A 5 17.22 68.51 16.19
C SER A 5 16.43 67.28 15.75
N PRO A 6 16.60 66.76 14.53
CA PRO A 6 15.89 65.56 14.05
C PRO A 6 16.54 64.27 14.59
N ALA A 7 15.67 63.34 14.95
CA ALA A 7 16.06 61.98 15.40
C ALA A 7 16.53 61.12 14.23
N ALA A 8 17.55 60.31 14.46
CA ALA A 8 18.13 59.32 13.51
C ALA A 8 17.18 58.11 13.27
N PRO A 9 17.18 57.50 12.08
CA PRO A 9 16.33 56.36 11.81
C PRO A 9 16.85 55.06 12.46
N HIS A 10 15.92 54.33 13.02
CA HIS A 10 16.13 53.01 13.65
C HIS A 10 16.33 51.96 12.53
N VAL A 11 17.49 51.27 12.52
CA VAL A 11 17.80 50.14 11.69
C VAL A 11 17.32 48.85 12.40
N PRO A 12 16.45 48.03 11.81
CA PRO A 12 16.08 46.75 12.43
C PRO A 12 17.19 45.71 12.25
N HIS A 13 17.64 45.14 13.37
CA HIS A 13 18.52 44.01 13.38
C HIS A 13 17.83 42.79 12.76
N ALA A 14 18.41 42.29 11.64
CA ALA A 14 18.03 41.02 11.05
C ALA A 14 18.44 39.85 11.97
N THR A 15 17.49 39.16 12.52
CA THR A 15 17.71 37.87 13.20
C THR A 15 18.03 36.80 12.17
N ALA A 16 19.20 36.19 12.29
CA ALA A 16 19.63 35.07 11.48
C ALA A 16 18.71 33.84 11.72
N PRO A 17 18.37 33.06 10.68
CA PRO A 17 17.55 31.86 10.87
C PRO A 17 18.34 30.80 11.63
N THR A 18 17.78 30.34 12.74
CA THR A 18 18.26 29.20 13.50
C THR A 18 18.19 27.94 12.63
N ARG A 19 19.35 27.37 12.34
CA ARG A 19 19.49 26.13 11.59
C ARG A 19 18.88 24.99 12.44
N ALA A 20 17.73 24.48 12.05
CA ALA A 20 17.15 23.28 12.65
C ALA A 20 18.12 22.11 12.42
N SER A 21 18.63 21.55 13.49
CA SER A 21 19.39 20.28 13.46
C SER A 21 18.45 19.19 12.97
N ALA A 22 18.75 18.67 11.80
CA ALA A 22 18.10 17.45 11.31
C ALA A 22 18.56 16.29 12.20
N THR A 23 17.72 15.89 13.15
CA THR A 23 17.93 14.67 13.91
C THR A 23 17.72 13.51 12.92
N THR A 24 18.79 12.79 12.62
CA THR A 24 18.70 11.52 11.87
C THR A 24 17.80 10.58 12.66
N PRO A 25 16.71 10.06 12.08
CA PRO A 25 15.85 9.14 12.80
C PRO A 25 16.66 7.88 13.14
N VAL A 26 16.71 7.55 14.43
CA VAL A 26 17.24 6.27 14.92
C VAL A 26 16.32 5.19 14.32
N PRO A 27 16.84 4.19 13.61
CA PRO A 27 16.02 3.10 13.09
C PRO A 27 15.39 2.36 14.27
N GLU A 28 14.05 2.31 14.29
CA GLU A 28 13.32 1.48 15.25
C GLU A 28 13.73 0.01 15.08
N PRO A 29 13.82 -0.75 16.19
CA PRO A 29 14.11 -2.19 16.09
C PRO A 29 12.98 -2.85 15.30
N VAL A 30 13.32 -3.42 14.16
CA VAL A 30 12.38 -4.07 13.26
C VAL A 30 12.06 -5.45 13.84
N THR A 31 10.92 -5.57 14.51
CA THR A 31 10.34 -6.86 14.89
C THR A 31 9.56 -7.40 13.69
N GLY A 32 10.14 -8.35 12.94
CA GLY A 32 9.48 -8.91 11.77
C GLY A 32 10.35 -9.88 10.99
N VAL A 33 9.77 -10.54 9.98
CA VAL A 33 10.49 -11.46 9.09
C VAL A 33 11.10 -10.68 7.94
N ALA A 34 12.42 -10.77 7.79
CA ALA A 34 13.13 -10.13 6.69
C ALA A 34 12.99 -10.96 5.40
N LEU A 35 12.69 -10.29 4.28
CA LEU A 35 12.87 -10.82 2.94
C LEU A 35 14.16 -10.26 2.35
N THR A 36 14.98 -11.14 1.79
CA THR A 36 16.30 -10.77 1.26
C THR A 36 16.43 -11.11 -0.22
N VAL A 37 17.24 -10.32 -0.91
CA VAL A 37 17.69 -10.59 -2.29
C VAL A 37 19.20 -10.51 -2.30
N ALA A 38 19.85 -11.60 -2.68
CA ALA A 38 21.31 -11.70 -2.68
C ALA A 38 21.96 -11.24 -1.35
N GLY A 39 21.35 -11.59 -0.21
CA GLY A 39 21.84 -11.23 1.12
C GLY A 39 21.46 -9.82 1.61
N THR A 40 20.84 -8.99 0.76
CA THR A 40 20.37 -7.65 1.13
C THR A 40 18.93 -7.72 1.60
N VAL A 41 18.61 -7.19 2.80
CA VAL A 41 17.22 -7.06 3.28
C VAL A 41 16.49 -6.00 2.45
N VAL A 42 15.48 -6.42 1.70
CA VAL A 42 14.70 -5.55 0.82
C VAL A 42 13.29 -5.27 1.35
N ALA A 43 12.77 -6.11 2.23
CA ALA A 43 11.48 -5.88 2.87
C ALA A 43 11.47 -6.53 4.26
N THR A 44 10.62 -6.00 5.14
CA THR A 44 10.29 -6.60 6.43
C THR A 44 8.80 -6.85 6.48
N VAL A 45 8.41 -8.03 6.90
CA VAL A 45 7.02 -8.42 7.13
C VAL A 45 6.73 -8.28 8.63
N ASP A 46 5.89 -7.31 8.97
CA ASP A 46 5.35 -7.09 10.31
C ASP A 46 4.04 -7.89 10.45
N ASP A 47 3.82 -8.57 11.57
CA ASP A 47 2.61 -9.37 11.80
C ASP A 47 1.37 -8.53 12.12
N GLY A 48 1.55 -7.23 12.35
CA GLY A 48 0.49 -6.28 12.66
C GLY A 48 -0.05 -6.36 14.08
N SER A 49 0.52 -7.18 14.98
CA SER A 49 0.03 -7.38 16.35
C SER A 49 0.08 -6.11 17.20
N ALA A 50 1.03 -5.21 16.92
CA ALA A 50 1.18 -3.92 17.60
C ALA A 50 0.28 -2.80 17.03
N VAL A 51 -0.45 -3.06 15.94
CA VAL A 51 -1.33 -2.08 15.32
C VAL A 51 -2.55 -1.83 16.20
N PRO A 52 -2.93 -0.55 16.49
CA PRO A 52 -4.14 -0.25 17.27
C PRO A 52 -5.40 -0.86 16.66
N ALA A 53 -6.34 -1.31 17.50
CA ALA A 53 -7.58 -1.95 17.04
C ALA A 53 -8.37 -1.10 16.03
N THR A 54 -8.43 0.22 16.23
CA THR A 54 -9.09 1.17 15.31
C THR A 54 -8.44 1.30 13.95
N ASP A 55 -7.21 0.82 13.80
CA ASP A 55 -6.47 0.80 12.53
C ASP A 55 -6.54 -0.57 11.83
N SER A 56 -7.35 -1.50 12.36
CA SER A 56 -7.54 -2.88 11.88
C SER A 56 -6.20 -3.63 11.76
N PRO A 57 -5.72 -4.23 12.85
CA PRO A 57 -4.48 -4.98 12.90
C PRO A 57 -4.38 -6.02 11.78
N ARG A 58 -3.27 -5.98 11.04
CA ARG A 58 -3.03 -6.89 9.91
C ARG A 58 -1.55 -7.01 9.55
N PRO A 59 -1.10 -8.15 9.06
CA PRO A 59 0.25 -8.29 8.54
C PRO A 59 0.48 -7.41 7.31
N HIS A 60 1.65 -6.75 7.29
CA HIS A 60 2.02 -5.83 6.22
C HIS A 60 3.54 -5.80 6.02
N LEU A 61 3.99 -5.33 4.85
CA LEU A 61 5.41 -5.13 4.59
C LEU A 61 5.78 -3.66 4.84
N HIS A 62 6.70 -3.45 5.78
CA HIS A 62 7.33 -2.15 6.01
C HIS A 62 8.57 -2.32 6.89
N PRO A 63 9.70 -1.66 6.56
CA PRO A 63 9.94 -0.94 5.30
C PRO A 63 10.13 -1.89 4.12
N VAL A 64 9.79 -1.43 2.92
CA VAL A 64 10.25 -2.01 1.65
C VAL A 64 11.21 -1.02 1.03
N ARG A 65 12.33 -1.53 0.49
CA ARG A 65 13.43 -0.72 -0.04
C ARG A 65 13.86 -1.21 -1.40
N THR A 66 14.40 -0.31 -2.20
CA THR A 66 15.18 -0.65 -3.39
C THR A 66 16.49 -1.32 -2.99
N LEU A 67 17.26 -1.86 -3.94
CA LEU A 67 18.59 -2.44 -3.66
C LEU A 67 19.61 -1.38 -3.18
N ALA A 68 19.45 -0.12 -3.59
CA ALA A 68 20.27 1.00 -3.08
C ALA A 68 19.80 1.50 -1.71
N GLY A 69 18.71 0.94 -1.14
CA GLY A 69 18.24 1.28 0.20
C GLY A 69 17.16 2.36 0.24
N THR A 70 16.71 2.90 -0.91
CA THR A 70 15.63 3.90 -0.96
C THR A 70 14.33 3.28 -0.47
N ALA A 71 13.70 3.89 0.54
CA ALA A 71 12.40 3.43 1.04
C ALA A 71 11.30 3.73 0.02
N VAL A 72 10.49 2.71 -0.28
CA VAL A 72 9.36 2.81 -1.22
C VAL A 72 8.01 2.53 -0.56
N THR A 73 8.00 2.39 0.77
CA THR A 73 6.77 2.31 1.58
C THR A 73 6.75 3.36 2.67
N ALA A 74 5.54 3.84 3.00
CA ALA A 74 5.25 4.62 4.21
C ALA A 74 4.26 3.85 5.08
N SER A 75 4.40 3.95 6.42
CA SER A 75 3.51 3.30 7.37
C SER A 75 3.05 4.29 8.43
N ALA A 76 1.78 4.26 8.76
CA ALA A 76 1.13 5.09 9.78
C ALA A 76 1.41 6.60 9.69
N PRO A 77 1.34 7.24 8.51
CA PRO A 77 1.49 8.68 8.43
C PRO A 77 0.41 9.38 9.28
N ALA A 78 0.73 10.56 9.81
CA ALA A 78 -0.11 11.25 10.81
C ALA A 78 -1.55 11.50 10.33
N ASP A 79 -1.74 11.73 9.03
CA ASP A 79 -3.02 11.99 8.36
C ASP A 79 -3.81 10.70 8.03
N HIS A 80 -3.12 9.54 7.90
CA HIS A 80 -3.70 8.25 7.54
C HIS A 80 -3.05 7.10 8.34
N ARG A 81 -3.22 7.09 9.66
CA ARG A 81 -2.55 6.14 10.56
C ARG A 81 -2.85 4.67 10.25
N HIS A 82 -3.98 4.38 9.63
CA HIS A 82 -4.39 3.05 9.18
C HIS A 82 -3.74 2.61 7.85
N HIS A 83 -2.99 3.47 7.16
CA HIS A 83 -2.19 3.05 6.00
C HIS A 83 -0.89 2.40 6.47
N ARG A 84 -0.68 1.14 6.12
CA ARG A 84 0.44 0.30 6.56
C ARG A 84 1.19 -0.26 5.35
N GLY A 85 2.28 0.37 4.95
CA GLY A 85 3.20 -0.13 3.91
C GLY A 85 2.51 -0.82 2.74
N VAL A 86 2.71 -2.13 2.62
CA VAL A 86 2.05 -3.00 1.63
C VAL A 86 1.28 -4.09 2.34
N GLY A 87 0.01 -4.25 2.01
CA GLY A 87 -0.82 -5.29 2.62
C GLY A 87 -2.13 -5.51 1.89
N LEU A 88 -2.84 -6.54 2.27
CA LEU A 88 -4.21 -6.78 1.85
C LEU A 88 -5.15 -6.19 2.90
N ALA A 89 -5.93 -5.18 2.51
CA ALA A 89 -6.80 -4.43 3.41
C ALA A 89 -8.13 -4.13 2.73
N VAL A 90 -9.25 -4.44 3.40
CA VAL A 90 -10.59 -4.32 2.82
C VAL A 90 -11.49 -3.53 3.77
N PRO A 91 -12.10 -2.42 3.32
CA PRO A 91 -12.87 -1.54 4.19
C PRO A 91 -14.24 -2.07 4.59
N ASP A 92 -14.76 -3.07 3.88
CA ASP A 92 -16.08 -3.63 4.14
C ASP A 92 -16.12 -5.11 3.73
N VAL A 93 -15.97 -6.00 4.71
CA VAL A 93 -16.22 -7.43 4.57
C VAL A 93 -17.46 -7.74 5.40
N ASP A 94 -18.62 -7.69 4.76
CA ASP A 94 -19.92 -7.92 5.39
C ASP A 94 -20.15 -7.04 6.64
N GLY A 95 -19.78 -5.75 6.51
CA GLY A 95 -19.85 -4.74 7.57
C GLY A 95 -18.60 -4.58 8.43
N THR A 96 -17.67 -5.53 8.39
CA THR A 96 -16.40 -5.47 9.13
C THR A 96 -15.33 -4.72 8.31
N SER A 97 -14.63 -3.77 8.94
CA SER A 97 -13.50 -3.08 8.34
C SER A 97 -12.18 -3.77 8.66
N HIS A 98 -11.52 -4.33 7.64
CA HIS A 98 -10.13 -4.78 7.70
C HIS A 98 -9.17 -3.75 7.04
N TRP A 99 -9.63 -2.51 6.89
CA TRP A 99 -8.86 -1.37 6.41
C TRP A 99 -8.37 -0.48 7.55
N GLY A 100 -9.26 -0.22 8.51
CA GLY A 100 -9.03 0.66 9.64
C GLY A 100 -9.52 2.09 9.43
N GLY A 101 -9.52 2.87 10.51
CA GLY A 101 -9.98 4.24 10.53
C GLY A 101 -11.50 4.38 10.34
N ARG A 102 -11.91 5.43 9.63
CA ARG A 102 -13.34 5.74 9.45
C ARG A 102 -13.97 4.93 8.32
N THR A 103 -15.18 4.45 8.55
CA THR A 103 -16.03 3.82 7.53
C THR A 103 -16.92 4.87 6.87
N PHE A 104 -17.08 4.82 5.56
CA PHE A 104 -18.04 5.66 4.86
C PHE A 104 -19.44 5.05 4.97
N VAL A 105 -20.37 5.81 5.57
CA VAL A 105 -21.77 5.43 5.75
C VAL A 105 -22.66 6.31 4.88
N ARG A 106 -23.51 5.69 4.05
CA ARG A 106 -24.45 6.41 3.18
C ARG A 106 -25.31 7.37 4.00
N GLY A 107 -25.40 8.63 3.57
CA GLY A 107 -26.16 9.68 4.25
C GLY A 107 -25.50 10.26 5.51
N ARG A 108 -24.40 9.68 6.02
CA ARG A 108 -23.69 10.17 7.21
C ARG A 108 -22.22 10.56 6.91
N GLY A 109 -21.70 10.13 5.78
CA GLY A 109 -20.30 10.39 5.41
C GLY A 109 -19.31 9.52 6.20
N SER A 110 -18.07 10.02 6.29
CA SER A 110 -16.97 9.34 6.98
C SER A 110 -17.21 9.31 8.50
N THR A 111 -17.46 8.14 9.06
CA THR A 111 -17.88 7.93 10.44
C THR A 111 -16.97 6.94 11.13
N MET A 112 -16.52 7.24 12.37
CA MET A 112 -15.84 6.24 13.19
C MET A 112 -16.89 5.26 13.69
N LEU A 113 -16.77 4.01 13.26
CA LEU A 113 -17.61 2.91 13.71
C LEU A 113 -16.78 1.97 14.57
N ASP A 114 -17.50 1.18 15.36
CA ASP A 114 -16.94 0.12 16.17
C ASP A 114 -17.04 -1.22 15.38
N ASN A 115 -16.42 -1.27 14.20
CA ASN A 115 -16.52 -2.39 13.26
C ASN A 115 -15.16 -2.87 12.73
N HIS A 116 -14.08 -2.57 13.45
CA HIS A 116 -12.74 -2.93 13.03
C HIS A 116 -12.47 -4.42 13.29
N GLY A 117 -12.12 -5.14 12.22
CA GLY A 117 -11.66 -6.52 12.29
C GLY A 117 -10.14 -6.61 12.42
N THR A 118 -9.66 -7.83 12.57
CA THR A 118 -8.23 -8.17 12.66
C THR A 118 -7.88 -9.25 11.64
N GLN A 119 -6.64 -9.22 11.14
CA GLN A 119 -6.04 -10.33 10.40
C GLN A 119 -4.87 -10.86 11.23
N ARG A 120 -4.95 -12.12 11.65
CA ARG A 120 -3.93 -12.75 12.50
C ARG A 120 -3.19 -13.84 11.74
N VAL A 121 -1.88 -13.85 11.84
CA VAL A 121 -1.08 -14.97 11.37
C VAL A 121 -1.32 -16.16 12.32
N VAL A 122 -1.81 -17.26 11.77
CA VAL A 122 -2.06 -18.51 12.52
C VAL A 122 -1.03 -19.58 12.21
N GLU A 123 -0.42 -19.53 11.02
CA GLU A 123 0.70 -20.35 10.62
C GLU A 123 1.67 -19.51 9.81
N GLN A 124 2.96 -19.74 9.98
CA GLN A 124 4.00 -19.09 9.21
C GLN A 124 5.17 -20.03 8.98
N ASP A 125 5.67 -20.05 7.75
CA ASP A 125 6.84 -20.79 7.33
C ASP A 125 7.62 -19.97 6.29
N GLY A 126 8.95 -20.08 6.28
CA GLY A 126 9.80 -19.33 5.38
C GLY A 126 11.19 -19.94 5.26
N ASP A 127 11.88 -19.65 4.16
CA ASP A 127 13.22 -20.14 3.86
C ASP A 127 14.34 -19.35 4.58
N GLY A 128 13.98 -18.33 5.36
CA GLY A 128 14.94 -17.43 6.02
C GLY A 128 15.70 -16.51 5.05
N ALA A 129 15.33 -16.47 3.77
CA ALA A 129 15.96 -15.70 2.73
C ALA A 129 14.95 -14.81 1.99
N GLY A 130 14.25 -15.31 0.99
CA GLY A 130 13.39 -14.50 0.13
C GLY A 130 11.94 -14.97 0.05
N ALA A 131 11.58 -16.11 0.64
CA ALA A 131 10.24 -16.67 0.57
C ALA A 131 9.59 -16.78 1.95
N LEU A 132 8.29 -16.45 2.01
CA LEU A 132 7.47 -16.55 3.20
C LEU A 132 6.06 -17.03 2.82
N ARG A 133 5.58 -18.05 3.53
CA ARG A 133 4.19 -18.50 3.51
C ARG A 133 3.52 -18.16 4.83
N GLN A 134 2.31 -17.66 4.77
CA GLN A 134 1.48 -17.37 5.93
C GLN A 134 0.07 -17.94 5.72
N VAL A 135 -0.54 -18.43 6.77
CA VAL A 135 -1.98 -18.65 6.87
C VAL A 135 -2.54 -17.63 7.84
N LEU A 136 -3.55 -16.87 7.40
CA LEU A 136 -4.17 -15.81 8.19
C LEU A 136 -5.64 -16.14 8.47
N SER A 137 -6.09 -15.76 9.66
CA SER A 137 -7.49 -15.70 10.04
C SER A 137 -7.95 -14.24 10.04
N TRP A 138 -8.94 -13.91 9.24
CA TRP A 138 -9.58 -12.60 9.25
C TRP A 138 -10.81 -12.69 10.14
N CYS A 139 -10.76 -12.01 11.26
CA CYS A 139 -11.81 -12.07 12.27
C CYS A 139 -12.56 -10.75 12.35
N ASP A 140 -13.86 -10.85 12.58
CA ASP A 140 -14.67 -9.69 12.93
C ASP A 140 -14.37 -9.23 14.37
N ARG A 141 -15.09 -8.21 14.83
CA ARG A 141 -14.94 -7.69 16.18
C ARG A 141 -15.31 -8.68 17.29
N ALA A 142 -16.20 -9.62 17.01
CA ALA A 142 -16.59 -10.68 17.94
C ALA A 142 -15.62 -11.88 17.91
N ASP A 143 -14.50 -11.73 17.22
CA ASP A 143 -13.46 -12.77 17.02
C ASP A 143 -13.92 -13.96 16.17
N ALA A 144 -15.01 -13.82 15.44
CA ALA A 144 -15.48 -14.85 14.53
C ALA A 144 -14.73 -14.78 13.20
N GLU A 145 -14.12 -15.89 12.78
CA GLU A 145 -13.41 -15.97 11.51
C GLU A 145 -14.38 -15.86 10.34
N GLN A 146 -14.18 -14.81 9.52
CA GLN A 146 -14.92 -14.56 8.29
C GLN A 146 -14.21 -15.15 7.08
N VAL A 147 -12.88 -14.95 6.98
CA VAL A 147 -12.04 -15.36 5.86
C VAL A 147 -10.80 -16.08 6.35
N ARG A 148 -10.42 -17.16 5.69
CA ARG A 148 -9.11 -17.77 5.77
C ARG A 148 -8.30 -17.34 4.54
N GLU A 149 -7.10 -16.78 4.76
CA GLU A 149 -6.18 -16.42 3.70
C GLU A 149 -4.94 -17.33 3.73
N GLU A 150 -4.55 -17.84 2.58
CA GLU A 150 -3.21 -18.39 2.34
C GLU A 150 -2.41 -17.35 1.56
N ARG A 151 -1.34 -16.84 2.15
CA ARG A 151 -0.46 -15.84 1.56
C ARG A 151 0.91 -16.41 1.28
N ARG A 152 1.45 -16.10 0.10
CA ARG A 152 2.83 -16.39 -0.27
C ARG A 152 3.50 -15.12 -0.75
N LEU A 153 4.70 -14.86 -0.25
CA LEU A 153 5.55 -13.74 -0.61
C LEU A 153 6.89 -14.29 -1.09
N ARG A 154 7.41 -13.71 -2.15
CA ARG A 154 8.75 -14.05 -2.64
C ARG A 154 9.47 -12.80 -3.14
N ALA A 155 10.68 -12.57 -2.65
CA ALA A 155 11.58 -11.53 -3.12
C ALA A 155 12.68 -12.18 -3.97
N VAL A 156 12.81 -11.75 -5.22
CA VAL A 156 13.79 -12.31 -6.16
C VAL A 156 14.53 -11.20 -6.90
N ALA A 157 15.78 -11.42 -7.28
CA ALA A 157 16.50 -10.52 -8.15
C ALA A 157 15.79 -10.39 -9.50
N ALA A 158 15.77 -9.18 -10.05
CA ALA A 158 15.20 -8.89 -11.35
C ALA A 158 16.05 -7.86 -12.11
N PRO A 159 16.01 -7.81 -13.43
CA PRO A 159 16.67 -6.77 -14.20
C PRO A 159 16.21 -5.38 -13.75
N GLY A 160 17.15 -4.52 -13.37
CA GLY A 160 16.89 -3.15 -12.91
C GLY A 160 16.51 -3.02 -11.44
N GLY A 161 16.46 -4.10 -10.66
CA GLY A 161 16.10 -4.06 -9.25
C GLY A 161 15.79 -5.43 -8.66
N TRP A 162 14.70 -5.55 -7.96
CA TRP A 162 14.18 -6.82 -7.45
C TRP A 162 12.65 -6.88 -7.61
N ARG A 163 12.12 -8.08 -7.58
CA ARG A 163 10.68 -8.35 -7.75
C ARG A 163 10.10 -8.94 -6.47
N LEU A 164 8.99 -8.38 -6.02
CA LEU A 164 8.10 -8.98 -5.04
C LEU A 164 7.01 -9.75 -5.79
N ASP A 165 6.93 -11.05 -5.58
CA ASP A 165 5.78 -11.84 -5.96
C ASP A 165 4.86 -12.00 -4.75
N TRP A 166 3.58 -11.72 -4.93
CA TRP A 166 2.54 -11.81 -3.92
C TRP A 166 1.39 -12.67 -4.43
N THR A 167 1.05 -13.70 -3.68
CA THR A 167 -0.15 -14.49 -3.89
C THR A 167 -0.96 -14.52 -2.60
N SER A 168 -2.27 -14.25 -2.69
CA SER A 168 -3.24 -14.44 -1.63
C SER A 168 -4.44 -15.21 -2.16
N VAL A 169 -4.82 -16.28 -1.45
CA VAL A 169 -6.03 -17.06 -1.74
C VAL A 169 -6.97 -16.89 -0.56
N LEU A 170 -8.09 -16.23 -0.78
CA LEU A 170 -9.12 -15.94 0.23
C LEU A 170 -10.24 -16.97 0.16
N ARG A 171 -10.58 -17.59 1.29
CA ARG A 171 -11.66 -18.57 1.43
C ARG A 171 -12.66 -18.10 2.47
N ALA A 172 -13.90 -17.87 2.07
CA ALA A 172 -14.97 -17.49 2.99
C ALA A 172 -15.41 -18.67 3.86
N ARG A 173 -15.73 -18.41 5.12
CA ARG A 173 -16.33 -19.39 6.04
C ARG A 173 -17.84 -19.49 5.87
N ARG A 174 -18.48 -18.45 5.38
CA ARG A 174 -19.90 -18.33 5.02
C ARG A 174 -20.01 -17.41 3.80
N PRO A 175 -21.16 -17.29 3.14
CA PRO A 175 -21.33 -16.27 2.12
C PRO A 175 -21.04 -14.89 2.68
N LEU A 176 -20.18 -14.12 2.02
CA LEU A 176 -19.77 -12.78 2.41
C LEU A 176 -19.97 -11.81 1.24
N SER A 177 -20.19 -10.55 1.58
CA SER A 177 -20.29 -9.45 0.63
C SER A 177 -19.14 -8.46 0.88
N ILE A 178 -18.23 -8.35 -0.07
CA ILE A 178 -17.10 -7.42 -0.04
C ILE A 178 -17.52 -6.12 -0.68
N GLY A 179 -17.30 -5.00 0.01
CA GLY A 179 -17.61 -3.67 -0.47
C GLY A 179 -16.46 -2.69 -0.34
N SER A 180 -16.71 -1.49 -0.83
CA SER A 180 -15.83 -0.33 -0.77
C SER A 180 -16.64 0.91 -0.37
N PRO A 181 -16.04 2.04 -0.05
CA PRO A 181 -16.78 3.28 0.13
C PRO A 181 -17.61 3.67 -1.11
N ALA A 182 -17.17 3.29 -2.32
CA ALA A 182 -17.94 3.54 -3.54
C ALA A 182 -19.25 2.74 -3.55
N THR A 183 -19.23 1.47 -3.19
CA THR A 183 -20.45 0.64 -3.07
C THR A 183 -21.40 1.17 -1.98
N ASN A 184 -20.85 1.90 -1.01
CA ASN A 184 -21.60 2.56 0.06
C ASN A 184 -22.03 3.99 -0.29
N GLY A 185 -21.75 4.47 -1.53
CA GLY A 185 -22.24 5.73 -2.09
C GLY A 185 -21.21 6.86 -2.16
N ARG A 186 -19.91 6.62 -1.89
CA ARG A 186 -18.83 7.59 -2.13
C ARG A 186 -18.22 7.34 -3.50
N THR A 187 -18.78 7.98 -4.52
CA THR A 187 -18.31 7.84 -5.91
C THR A 187 -16.78 8.03 -6.02
N GLY A 188 -16.12 7.17 -6.80
CA GLY A 188 -14.68 7.22 -7.05
C GLY A 188 -13.78 6.74 -5.89
N ALA A 189 -14.36 6.37 -4.73
CA ALA A 189 -13.60 5.88 -3.58
C ALA A 189 -13.74 4.35 -3.44
N PHE A 190 -13.22 3.62 -4.40
CA PHE A 190 -13.31 2.15 -4.44
C PHE A 190 -12.04 1.46 -3.96
N TYR A 191 -11.30 2.05 -3.01
CA TYR A 191 -10.16 1.38 -2.39
C TYR A 191 -10.60 0.13 -1.61
N GLY A 192 -9.69 -0.83 -1.50
CA GLY A 192 -9.90 -2.08 -0.77
C GLY A 192 -9.49 -3.29 -1.59
N GLY A 193 -8.47 -3.98 -1.11
CA GLY A 193 -7.77 -5.06 -1.76
C GLY A 193 -6.29 -5.02 -1.39
N TRP A 194 -5.43 -5.45 -2.30
CA TRP A 194 -4.00 -5.25 -2.13
C TRP A 194 -3.67 -3.76 -2.29
N PHE A 195 -2.94 -3.19 -1.34
CA PHE A 195 -2.68 -1.76 -1.30
C PHE A 195 -1.21 -1.49 -0.93
N TRP A 196 -0.60 -0.56 -1.66
CA TRP A 196 0.75 -0.06 -1.44
C TRP A 196 0.71 1.43 -1.13
N ARG A 197 1.12 1.82 0.07
CA ARG A 197 1.36 3.21 0.46
C ARG A 197 2.82 3.55 0.24
N THR A 198 3.12 4.53 -0.63
CA THR A 198 4.49 4.99 -0.86
C THR A 198 4.79 6.28 -0.07
N PRO A 199 6.07 6.62 0.15
CA PRO A 199 6.50 7.91 0.67
C PRO A 199 6.63 8.99 -0.43
N PHE A 200 6.29 8.68 -1.68
CA PHE A 200 6.51 9.58 -2.81
C PHE A 200 5.62 10.81 -2.73
N SER A 201 6.23 12.00 -2.79
CA SER A 201 5.54 13.30 -2.75
C SER A 201 5.21 13.87 -4.14
N ALA A 202 5.91 13.38 -5.18
CA ALA A 202 5.69 13.75 -6.57
C ALA A 202 5.75 12.46 -7.38
N ALA A 203 4.61 11.83 -7.56
CA ALA A 203 4.51 10.57 -8.27
C ALA A 203 3.68 10.71 -9.54
N GLU A 204 4.05 9.98 -10.56
CA GLU A 204 3.29 9.84 -11.79
C GLU A 204 2.86 8.39 -11.96
N ALA A 205 1.64 8.18 -12.44
CA ALA A 205 1.10 6.86 -12.75
C ALA A 205 1.15 6.63 -14.27
N LEU A 206 1.50 5.41 -14.68
CA LEU A 206 1.53 4.99 -16.09
C LEU A 206 0.86 3.62 -16.20
N VAL A 207 -0.06 3.48 -17.13
CA VAL A 207 -0.76 2.24 -17.49
C VAL A 207 -0.64 2.00 -19.00
N ALA A 208 -1.17 0.87 -19.48
CA ALA A 208 -1.10 0.53 -20.91
C ALA A 208 -1.79 1.59 -21.80
N GLU A 209 -2.81 2.25 -21.28
CA GLU A 209 -3.69 3.19 -21.98
C GLU A 209 -3.16 4.62 -21.96
N GLY A 210 -2.23 4.97 -21.03
CA GLY A 210 -1.70 6.33 -20.92
C GLY A 210 -1.00 6.65 -19.61
N THR A 211 -0.64 7.91 -19.47
CA THR A 211 0.05 8.47 -18.30
C THR A 211 -0.90 9.37 -17.52
N GLY A 212 -0.75 9.40 -16.20
CA GLY A 212 -1.53 10.22 -15.27
C GLY A 212 -2.57 9.44 -14.48
N THR A 213 -2.95 10.01 -13.35
CA THR A 213 -3.92 9.38 -12.42
C THR A 213 -5.28 9.17 -13.07
N ASP A 214 -5.72 10.07 -13.94
CA ASP A 214 -7.01 9.97 -14.63
C ASP A 214 -7.10 8.75 -15.57
N HIS A 215 -5.97 8.37 -16.19
CA HIS A 215 -5.89 7.14 -16.99
C HIS A 215 -5.80 5.89 -16.11
N ALA A 216 -5.11 5.99 -14.97
CA ALA A 216 -4.81 4.85 -14.11
C ALA A 216 -5.95 4.51 -13.16
N HIS A 217 -6.61 5.51 -12.57
CA HIS A 217 -7.66 5.29 -11.57
C HIS A 217 -8.93 4.70 -12.21
N GLY A 218 -9.27 3.47 -11.85
CA GLY A 218 -10.38 2.71 -12.44
C GLY A 218 -10.01 1.89 -13.68
N SER A 219 -8.81 2.07 -14.24
CA SER A 219 -8.32 1.24 -15.34
C SER A 219 -8.22 -0.23 -14.94
N ARG A 220 -8.53 -1.13 -15.87
CA ARG A 220 -8.27 -2.56 -15.78
C ARG A 220 -7.02 -2.96 -16.57
N SER A 221 -6.07 -2.03 -16.71
CA SER A 221 -4.76 -2.35 -17.28
C SER A 221 -4.14 -3.54 -16.54
N PRO A 222 -3.51 -4.50 -17.23
CA PRO A 222 -2.84 -5.61 -16.55
C PRO A 222 -1.63 -5.16 -15.72
N TRP A 223 -1.18 -3.93 -15.87
CA TRP A 223 -0.06 -3.37 -15.14
C TRP A 223 -0.25 -1.87 -14.84
N LEU A 224 0.42 -1.44 -13.79
CA LEU A 224 0.53 -0.05 -13.37
C LEU A 224 1.97 0.23 -12.94
N ALA A 225 2.59 1.29 -13.48
CA ALA A 225 3.82 1.83 -12.93
C ALA A 225 3.51 3.10 -12.12
N VAL A 226 4.19 3.25 -10.98
CA VAL A 226 4.20 4.46 -10.16
C VAL A 226 5.65 4.93 -10.04
N THR A 227 5.93 6.12 -10.52
CA THR A 227 7.29 6.63 -10.69
C THR A 227 7.53 7.86 -9.83
N ALA A 228 8.76 7.97 -9.32
CA ALA A 228 9.27 9.14 -8.62
C ALA A 228 10.76 9.33 -8.96
N PRO A 229 11.38 10.49 -8.69
CA PRO A 229 12.78 10.75 -9.10
C PRO A 229 13.81 9.74 -8.58
N GLY A 230 13.60 9.19 -7.37
CA GLY A 230 14.57 8.31 -6.70
C GLY A 230 14.27 6.82 -6.77
N ALA A 231 13.07 6.44 -7.18
CA ALA A 231 12.63 5.04 -7.28
C ALA A 231 11.37 4.94 -8.12
N TRP A 232 11.11 3.76 -8.66
CA TRP A 232 9.85 3.47 -9.33
C TRP A 232 9.40 2.03 -9.06
N LEU A 233 8.11 1.84 -9.18
CA LEU A 233 7.42 0.57 -8.94
C LEU A 233 6.63 0.20 -10.18
N LEU A 234 6.69 -1.08 -10.58
CA LEU A 234 5.88 -1.61 -11.67
C LEU A 234 5.12 -2.83 -11.16
N ALA A 235 3.84 -2.67 -10.92
CA ALA A 235 2.94 -3.73 -10.48
C ALA A 235 2.22 -4.36 -11.66
N VAL A 236 2.18 -5.69 -11.69
CA VAL A 236 1.54 -6.50 -12.72
C VAL A 236 0.53 -7.42 -12.06
N GLN A 237 -0.70 -7.47 -12.56
CA GLN A 237 -1.73 -8.41 -12.12
C GLN A 237 -1.68 -9.68 -12.98
N HIS A 238 -1.70 -10.85 -12.32
CA HIS A 238 -1.75 -12.15 -13.01
C HIS A 238 -3.16 -12.75 -12.94
N GLY A 239 -3.77 -12.96 -14.08
CA GLY A 239 -5.16 -13.41 -14.25
C GLY A 239 -6.07 -12.27 -14.70
N GLU A 240 -7.32 -12.30 -14.27
CA GLU A 240 -8.28 -11.22 -14.57
C GLU A 240 -7.87 -9.94 -13.84
N ALA A 241 -7.69 -8.84 -14.59
CA ALA A 241 -7.27 -7.58 -14.04
C ALA A 241 -8.42 -6.89 -13.29
N LEU A 242 -8.19 -6.61 -12.02
CA LEU A 242 -9.06 -5.78 -11.19
C LEU A 242 -8.82 -4.29 -11.49
N PRO A 243 -9.79 -3.41 -11.22
CA PRO A 243 -9.61 -1.97 -11.40
C PRO A 243 -8.54 -1.42 -10.46
N TRP A 244 -7.62 -0.61 -10.97
CA TRP A 244 -6.62 0.06 -10.16
C TRP A 244 -7.22 1.21 -9.37
N PHE A 245 -7.09 1.19 -8.05
CA PHE A 245 -7.21 2.38 -7.21
C PHE A 245 -5.86 3.09 -7.20
N VAL A 246 -5.84 4.37 -7.56
CA VAL A 246 -4.61 5.18 -7.61
C VAL A 246 -4.87 6.56 -7.00
N ARG A 247 -3.92 7.04 -6.19
CA ARG A 247 -3.84 8.42 -5.70
C ARG A 247 -2.39 8.89 -5.80
N THR A 248 -2.17 10.11 -6.28
CA THR A 248 -0.83 10.72 -6.41
C THR A 248 -0.77 12.17 -5.92
N GLU A 249 -1.91 12.77 -5.55
CA GLU A 249 -2.01 14.18 -5.13
C GLU A 249 -1.80 14.37 -3.62
N GLU A 250 -2.82 14.06 -2.81
CA GLU A 250 -2.75 14.23 -1.35
C GLU A 250 -1.74 13.27 -0.73
N TYR A 251 -1.63 12.10 -1.32
CA TYR A 251 -0.66 11.06 -0.99
C TYR A 251 -0.47 10.13 -2.18
N THR A 252 0.62 9.40 -2.19
CA THR A 252 0.80 8.35 -3.20
C THR A 252 0.48 6.99 -2.62
N GLY A 253 -0.54 6.35 -3.22
CA GLY A 253 -0.94 4.99 -2.89
C GLY A 253 -1.72 4.36 -4.03
N PHE A 254 -1.55 3.05 -4.20
CA PHE A 254 -2.16 2.33 -5.30
C PHE A 254 -2.40 0.85 -4.97
N GLY A 255 -3.25 0.22 -5.74
CA GLY A 255 -3.47 -1.22 -5.70
C GLY A 255 -4.72 -1.65 -6.45
N PRO A 256 -4.83 -2.91 -6.84
CA PRO A 256 -6.06 -3.47 -7.39
C PRO A 256 -7.16 -3.54 -6.32
N ALA A 257 -8.34 -3.03 -6.67
CA ALA A 257 -9.49 -2.98 -5.79
C ALA A 257 -10.41 -4.19 -6.02
N LEU A 258 -10.82 -4.86 -4.94
CA LEU A 258 -11.70 -6.03 -5.01
C LEU A 258 -13.14 -5.65 -5.37
N ALA A 259 -13.63 -4.55 -4.82
CA ALA A 259 -14.98 -4.06 -5.06
C ALA A 259 -14.92 -2.65 -5.67
N GLY A 260 -15.26 -2.54 -6.95
CA GLY A 260 -15.33 -1.27 -7.67
C GLY A 260 -16.65 -0.54 -7.44
N ALA A 261 -17.50 -0.47 -8.45
CA ALA A 261 -18.84 0.11 -8.36
C ALA A 261 -19.84 -0.83 -7.68
N GLU A 262 -19.62 -2.14 -7.76
CA GLU A 262 -20.48 -3.19 -7.23
C GLU A 262 -19.79 -3.97 -6.13
N ARG A 263 -20.58 -4.55 -5.25
CA ARG A 263 -20.07 -5.45 -4.21
C ARG A 263 -19.68 -6.79 -4.82
N LEU A 264 -18.61 -7.38 -4.32
CA LEU A 264 -18.13 -8.70 -4.71
C LEU A 264 -18.67 -9.74 -3.73
N ALA A 265 -19.32 -10.79 -4.24
CA ALA A 265 -19.66 -11.96 -3.43
C ALA A 265 -18.42 -12.86 -3.25
N LEU A 266 -18.17 -13.29 -2.02
CA LEU A 266 -17.19 -14.32 -1.71
C LEU A 266 -17.91 -15.49 -1.07
N LEU A 267 -18.00 -16.62 -1.79
CA LEU A 267 -18.77 -17.78 -1.40
C LEU A 267 -17.89 -18.91 -0.85
N PRO A 268 -18.38 -19.70 0.10
CA PRO A 268 -17.70 -20.92 0.52
C PRO A 268 -17.47 -21.85 -0.66
N GLY A 269 -16.25 -22.41 -0.79
CA GLY A 269 -15.89 -23.29 -1.89
C GLY A 269 -15.42 -22.57 -3.16
N GLU A 270 -15.61 -21.25 -3.27
CA GLU A 270 -15.17 -20.43 -4.40
C GLU A 270 -14.05 -19.47 -3.93
N PRO A 271 -12.76 -19.90 -3.96
CA PRO A 271 -11.67 -19.06 -3.48
C PRO A 271 -11.42 -17.89 -4.41
N LEU A 272 -11.17 -16.72 -3.82
CA LEU A 272 -10.70 -15.53 -4.54
C LEU A 272 -9.18 -15.48 -4.51
N SER A 273 -8.55 -15.46 -5.66
CA SER A 273 -7.10 -15.38 -5.80
C SER A 273 -6.65 -13.99 -6.24
N ILE A 274 -5.67 -13.43 -5.54
CA ILE A 274 -5.00 -12.18 -5.88
C ILE A 274 -3.53 -12.50 -6.11
N ARG A 275 -3.03 -12.24 -7.32
CA ARG A 275 -1.66 -12.54 -7.73
C ARG A 275 -1.03 -11.34 -8.39
N LEU A 276 0.09 -10.87 -7.81
CA LEU A 276 0.82 -9.70 -8.30
C LEU A 276 2.33 -9.99 -8.36
N SER A 277 2.99 -9.39 -9.33
CA SER A 277 4.43 -9.17 -9.32
C SER A 277 4.70 -7.67 -9.28
N VAL A 278 5.61 -7.22 -8.42
CA VAL A 278 6.00 -5.81 -8.34
C VAL A 278 7.50 -5.70 -8.48
N LEU A 279 7.97 -5.10 -9.59
CA LEU A 279 9.36 -4.67 -9.71
C LEU A 279 9.57 -3.43 -8.85
N VAL A 280 10.60 -3.48 -8.02
CA VAL A 280 11.07 -2.38 -7.17
C VAL A 280 12.44 -1.97 -7.68
N ALA A 281 12.55 -0.76 -8.20
CA ALA A 281 13.75 -0.32 -8.90
C ALA A 281 14.24 1.05 -8.43
N ASP A 282 15.55 1.24 -8.51
CA ASP A 282 16.24 2.48 -8.17
C ASP A 282 16.18 3.50 -9.29
N GLY A 283 16.34 4.78 -8.90
CA GLY A 283 16.45 5.89 -9.83
C GLY A 283 15.13 6.24 -10.54
N PRO A 284 15.20 7.12 -11.54
CA PRO A 284 14.04 7.51 -12.33
C PRO A 284 13.58 6.34 -13.21
N ALA A 285 12.28 6.27 -13.46
CA ALA A 285 11.73 5.30 -14.40
C ALA A 285 12.32 5.52 -15.82
N PRO A 286 12.56 4.45 -16.57
CA PRO A 286 12.94 4.56 -17.97
C PRO A 286 11.78 5.11 -18.82
N ALA A 287 12.03 5.40 -20.09
CA ALA A 287 11.01 5.87 -21.02
C ALA A 287 9.80 4.91 -21.05
N PRO A 288 8.57 5.42 -21.30
CA PRO A 288 7.33 4.63 -21.23
C PRO A 288 7.36 3.33 -22.03
N GLY A 289 8.02 3.30 -23.19
CA GLY A 289 8.18 2.11 -23.99
C GLY A 289 8.99 0.99 -23.30
N ALA A 290 10.03 1.38 -22.53
CA ALA A 290 10.83 0.42 -21.77
C ALA A 290 10.07 -0.07 -20.51
N VAL A 291 9.29 0.79 -19.85
CA VAL A 291 8.38 0.38 -18.76
C VAL A 291 7.36 -0.65 -19.29
N ARG A 292 6.76 -0.41 -20.45
CA ARG A 292 5.83 -1.35 -21.10
C ARG A 292 6.50 -2.69 -21.43
N ALA A 293 7.71 -2.66 -21.95
CA ALA A 293 8.47 -3.89 -22.25
C ALA A 293 8.77 -4.69 -20.97
N ALA A 294 9.15 -4.02 -19.89
CA ALA A 294 9.34 -4.65 -18.58
C ALA A 294 8.04 -5.27 -18.05
N ALA A 295 6.90 -4.57 -18.18
CA ALA A 295 5.59 -5.09 -17.80
C ALA A 295 5.22 -6.37 -18.54
N LEU A 296 5.41 -6.41 -19.87
CA LEU A 296 5.17 -7.59 -20.69
C LEU A 296 6.10 -8.75 -20.30
N GLY A 297 7.36 -8.46 -19.96
CA GLY A 297 8.29 -9.45 -19.43
C GLY A 297 7.81 -10.05 -18.10
N LEU A 298 7.33 -9.25 -17.18
CA LEU A 298 6.78 -9.71 -15.89
C LEU A 298 5.50 -10.54 -16.08
N LEU A 299 4.61 -10.13 -16.99
CA LEU A 299 3.40 -10.88 -17.33
C LEU A 299 3.73 -12.28 -17.86
N ALA A 300 4.78 -12.39 -18.67
CA ALA A 300 5.20 -13.67 -19.27
C ALA A 300 5.84 -14.63 -18.25
N THR A 301 6.44 -14.13 -17.17
CA THR A 301 7.10 -14.99 -16.16
C THR A 301 6.10 -15.70 -15.24
N GLY A 302 4.87 -15.20 -15.11
CA GLY A 302 3.88 -15.75 -14.19
C GLY A 302 4.29 -15.63 -12.71
N VAL A 303 3.36 -15.92 -11.83
CA VAL A 303 3.61 -16.17 -10.39
C VAL A 303 3.11 -17.58 -10.11
N GLU A 304 3.95 -18.40 -9.48
CA GLU A 304 3.54 -19.74 -9.05
C GLU A 304 2.30 -19.63 -8.13
N PRO A 305 1.32 -20.54 -8.29
CA PRO A 305 0.09 -20.55 -7.53
C PRO A 305 0.29 -20.80 -6.03
#